data_990d8ea58e8b423775b70609b2203f92
#
_entry.id   990d8ea58e8b423775b70609b2203f92
#
_cell.length_a   1.000
_cell.length_b   1.000
_cell.length_c   1.000
_cell.angle_alpha   90.00
_cell.angle_beta   90.00
_cell.angle_gamma   90.00
#
_symmetry.space_group_name_H-M   'P 1'
#
loop_
_entity.id
_entity.type
_entity.pdbx_description
1 polymer ?
#
loop_
_entity_poly.entity_id
_entity_poly.type
_entity_poly.pdbx_seq_one_letter_code
_entity_poly.pdbx_strand_id
1 'polypeptide(L)'
;EMQRSLVGSEMCIRDRSGVARSLNYYPIGDEKAEEGIVNLALGLGKYIVDGGMTLRFSPYHPNQVLQTSEMEIALKETQTRFYALDLRNAGHDFSIDDGFNLLKLHVKEAEKDGALNYIASTYDPYDQIIRDGLYPGGRKVITFANILQHDVFPLPRILQLALKYGEQEMRRPVEIEFAATMSREKDKTGTFYLLQIRPIVDTKEMLDEDLTAIPDDQVLLRSNNSLGHGIMNEIHDIIYVKTDDYSASHNQEIAWEIEKLNQQFLDEGRNYVLVGPGRWGSSDTWLGIPVKWPHISAARVIVEAGLTNYRVDPSQGTHFFQNLTSFGVGYFTINAFMNDGVYNQEFLNAQPAVHETKYLRHVHFRQPMVVKMDGKKKLGVVLMPEE
;
A
#
# COMPACT_ATOMS: atom_id res chain seq x y z
N GLU A 1 27.66 -15.65 20.21
CA GLU A 1 27.98 -14.29 19.67
C GLU A 1 26.85 -13.26 19.92
N MET A 2 25.59 -13.67 19.91
CA MET A 2 24.45 -12.81 20.27
C MET A 2 24.57 -12.27 21.73
N GLN A 3 25.10 -13.07 22.65
CA GLN A 3 25.29 -12.66 24.06
C GLN A 3 26.41 -11.62 24.28
N ARG A 4 27.45 -11.58 23.44
CA ARG A 4 28.57 -10.63 23.62
C ARG A 4 28.29 -9.21 23.14
N SER A 5 27.26 -8.99 22.32
CA SER A 5 26.88 -7.65 21.85
C SER A 5 25.93 -6.90 22.80
N LEU A 6 25.48 -7.57 23.87
CA LEU A 6 24.50 -7.05 24.84
C LEU A 6 25.15 -6.29 26.02
N VAL A 7 26.49 -6.27 26.10
CA VAL A 7 27.20 -5.56 27.17
C VAL A 7 27.30 -4.09 26.77
N GLY A 8 26.36 -3.26 27.25
CA GLY A 8 26.44 -1.81 27.19
C GLY A 8 25.21 -1.04 26.71
N SER A 9 24.17 -1.70 26.21
CA SER A 9 22.89 -1.02 25.94
C SER A 9 21.74 -1.78 26.59
N GLU A 10 20.91 -1.05 27.32
CA GLU A 10 19.71 -1.60 27.97
C GLU A 10 18.61 -1.96 26.97
N MET A 11 18.85 -1.76 25.68
CA MET A 11 17.92 -1.99 24.57
C MET A 11 18.59 -2.65 23.37
N CYS A 12 17.92 -3.60 22.73
CA CYS A 12 18.35 -4.18 21.46
C CYS A 12 17.62 -3.51 20.29
N ILE A 13 18.31 -2.58 19.59
CA ILE A 13 17.72 -1.77 18.48
C ILE A 13 18.37 -2.14 17.14
N ARG A 14 19.09 -3.25 17.03
CA ARG A 14 20.05 -3.45 15.94
C ARG A 14 19.48 -3.99 14.66
N ASP A 15 18.29 -4.52 14.70
CA ASP A 15 17.75 -5.28 13.58
C ASP A 15 16.94 -4.38 12.67
N ARG A 16 17.08 -4.62 11.37
CA ARG A 16 16.17 -4.19 10.34
C ARG A 16 15.35 -5.40 9.99
N SER A 17 14.06 -5.30 10.16
CA SER A 17 13.17 -6.40 9.88
C SER A 17 12.40 -6.13 8.62
N GLY A 18 12.02 -7.18 7.92
CA GLY A 18 11.23 -7.05 6.72
C GLY A 18 10.34 -8.25 6.47
N VAL A 19 9.32 -8.00 5.68
CA VAL A 19 8.46 -9.01 5.09
C VAL A 19 8.55 -8.85 3.58
N ALA A 20 8.91 -9.92 2.89
CA ALA A 20 9.00 -9.98 1.44
C ALA A 20 7.99 -10.97 0.88
N ARG A 21 7.27 -10.60 -0.17
CA ARG A 21 6.32 -11.46 -0.89
C ARG A 21 6.79 -11.63 -2.32
N SER A 22 6.67 -12.84 -2.87
CA SER A 22 7.01 -13.11 -4.28
C SER A 22 5.97 -12.59 -5.28
N LEU A 23 4.84 -12.05 -4.80
CA LEU A 23 3.84 -11.40 -5.61
C LEU A 23 3.60 -9.95 -5.15
N ASN A 24 3.58 -9.05 -6.12
CA ASN A 24 3.22 -7.65 -5.96
C ASN A 24 1.87 -7.40 -6.64
N TYR A 25 0.82 -7.23 -5.86
CA TYR A 25 -0.52 -6.94 -6.39
C TYR A 25 -0.76 -5.45 -6.71
N TYR A 26 0.22 -4.60 -6.41
CA TYR A 26 0.18 -3.15 -6.64
C TYR A 26 1.51 -2.69 -7.27
N PRO A 27 1.86 -3.18 -8.46
CA PRO A 27 3.08 -2.75 -9.14
C PRO A 27 2.98 -1.29 -9.58
N ILE A 28 4.09 -0.55 -9.45
CA ILE A 28 4.21 0.85 -9.87
C ILE A 28 5.25 0.98 -11.00
N GLY A 29 5.00 1.91 -11.94
CA GLY A 29 5.92 2.14 -13.06
C GLY A 29 6.17 0.86 -13.86
N ASP A 30 7.44 0.49 -13.95
CA ASP A 30 7.91 -0.68 -14.70
C ASP A 30 7.91 -1.98 -13.89
N GLU A 31 7.45 -1.94 -12.63
CA GLU A 31 7.35 -3.13 -11.78
C GLU A 31 6.37 -4.15 -12.35
N LYS A 32 6.68 -5.43 -12.14
CA LYS A 32 5.81 -6.55 -12.49
C LYS A 32 5.34 -7.28 -11.23
N ALA A 33 4.16 -7.90 -11.33
CA ALA A 33 3.58 -8.62 -10.20
C ALA A 33 4.49 -9.75 -9.68
N GLU A 34 5.15 -10.49 -10.59
CA GLU A 34 6.05 -11.60 -10.31
C GLU A 34 7.42 -11.19 -9.74
N GLU A 35 7.76 -9.92 -9.74
CA GLU A 35 9.01 -9.41 -9.18
C GLU A 35 8.98 -9.28 -7.66
N GLY A 36 7.79 -9.40 -7.10
CA GLY A 36 7.60 -9.37 -5.66
C GLY A 36 7.67 -7.96 -5.06
N ILE A 37 7.50 -7.92 -3.74
CA ILE A 37 7.44 -6.68 -2.97
C ILE A 37 8.00 -6.90 -1.57
N VAL A 38 8.61 -5.87 -1.01
CA VAL A 38 9.22 -5.88 0.32
C VAL A 38 8.70 -4.72 1.15
N ASN A 39 8.36 -5.01 2.40
CA ASN A 39 8.15 -4.04 3.45
C ASN A 39 9.33 -4.10 4.43
N LEU A 40 10.03 -3.00 4.61
CA LEU A 40 11.25 -2.90 5.40
C LEU A 40 11.07 -1.85 6.51
N ALA A 41 11.54 -2.17 7.72
CA ALA A 41 11.47 -1.28 8.87
C ALA A 41 12.70 -1.39 9.76
N LEU A 42 12.98 -0.32 10.51
CA LEU A 42 13.88 -0.34 11.65
C LEU A 42 13.19 -1.02 12.83
N GLY A 43 13.91 -1.88 13.55
CA GLY A 43 13.46 -2.55 14.76
C GLY A 43 12.85 -3.93 14.49
N LEU A 44 12.04 -4.40 15.42
CA LEU A 44 11.50 -5.76 15.39
C LEU A 44 10.38 -5.93 14.37
N GLY A 45 10.29 -7.12 13.77
CA GLY A 45 9.30 -7.47 12.75
C GLY A 45 7.85 -7.30 13.17
N LYS A 46 7.55 -7.42 14.46
CA LYS A 46 6.22 -7.12 15.01
C LYS A 46 5.68 -5.74 14.61
N TYR A 47 6.56 -4.75 14.44
CA TYR A 47 6.16 -3.42 13.97
C TYR A 47 5.50 -3.46 12.59
N ILE A 48 5.98 -4.35 11.71
CA ILE A 48 5.42 -4.54 10.37
C ILE A 48 4.07 -5.25 10.44
N VAL A 49 4.00 -6.32 11.26
CA VAL A 49 2.78 -7.11 11.46
C VAL A 49 1.65 -6.29 12.06
N ASP A 50 1.98 -5.38 12.99
CA ASP A 50 1.02 -4.46 13.62
C ASP A 50 0.61 -3.28 12.71
N GLY A 51 1.00 -3.29 11.43
CA GLY A 51 0.63 -2.25 10.47
C GLY A 51 1.38 -0.94 10.64
N GLY A 52 2.60 -0.98 11.20
CA GLY A 52 3.47 0.19 11.32
C GLY A 52 3.90 0.73 9.94
N MET A 53 4.33 1.98 9.91
CA MET A 53 4.89 2.59 8.70
C MET A 53 6.18 1.87 8.27
N THR A 54 6.15 1.22 7.12
CA THR A 54 7.28 0.50 6.53
C THR A 54 7.69 1.15 5.23
N LEU A 55 8.95 1.03 4.84
CA LEU A 55 9.36 1.37 3.49
C LEU A 55 9.01 0.21 2.55
N ARG A 56 8.31 0.52 1.46
CA ARG A 56 7.87 -0.46 0.46
C ARG A 56 8.69 -0.31 -0.82
N PHE A 57 9.30 -1.41 -1.31
CA PHE A 57 10.07 -1.41 -2.55
C PHE A 57 10.03 -2.77 -3.25
N SER A 58 10.17 -2.78 -4.58
CA SER A 58 10.42 -4.00 -5.35
C SER A 58 11.90 -4.36 -5.29
N PRO A 59 12.27 -5.65 -5.02
CA PRO A 59 13.68 -6.07 -5.04
C PRO A 59 14.36 -5.87 -6.40
N TYR A 60 13.59 -5.85 -7.49
CA TYR A 60 14.10 -5.64 -8.85
C TYR A 60 14.24 -4.15 -9.20
N HIS A 61 13.51 -3.28 -8.51
CA HIS A 61 13.51 -1.82 -8.70
C HIS A 61 13.79 -1.07 -7.39
N PRO A 62 14.92 -1.35 -6.69
CA PRO A 62 15.17 -0.81 -5.35
C PRO A 62 15.31 0.71 -5.30
N ASN A 63 15.55 1.37 -6.44
CA ASN A 63 15.66 2.82 -6.55
C ASN A 63 14.29 3.50 -6.77
N GLN A 64 13.25 2.73 -7.07
CA GLN A 64 11.89 3.24 -7.28
C GLN A 64 11.06 3.08 -6.00
N VAL A 65 11.31 3.96 -5.04
CA VAL A 65 10.61 3.95 -3.75
C VAL A 65 9.64 5.13 -3.71
N LEU A 66 8.35 4.83 -3.75
CA LEU A 66 7.29 5.84 -3.78
C LEU A 66 7.34 6.79 -2.59
N GLN A 67 7.58 6.25 -1.39
CA GLN A 67 7.62 7.04 -0.15
C GLN A 67 8.78 8.05 -0.09
N THR A 68 9.78 7.89 -0.95
CA THR A 68 10.93 8.80 -1.03
C THR A 68 11.03 9.53 -2.37
N SER A 69 10.02 9.41 -3.23
CA SER A 69 9.99 10.04 -4.57
C SER A 69 9.91 11.57 -4.49
N GLU A 70 9.25 12.09 -3.46
CA GLU A 70 9.11 13.52 -3.20
C GLU A 70 9.43 13.82 -1.74
N MET A 71 10.02 15.00 -1.49
CA MET A 71 10.42 15.42 -0.16
C MET A 71 9.24 15.44 0.84
N GLU A 72 8.10 16.00 0.42
CA GLU A 72 6.91 16.09 1.29
C GLU A 72 6.38 14.71 1.67
N ILE A 73 6.39 13.77 0.72
CA ILE A 73 6.00 12.38 0.93
C ILE A 73 6.96 11.74 1.93
N ALA A 74 8.27 11.86 1.70
CA ALA A 74 9.27 11.28 2.57
C ALA A 74 9.18 11.78 4.01
N LEU A 75 8.83 13.05 4.22
CA LEU A 75 8.67 13.61 5.56
C LEU A 75 7.40 13.12 6.28
N LYS A 76 6.38 12.68 5.55
CA LYS A 76 5.09 12.22 6.11
C LYS A 76 4.98 10.70 6.19
N GLU A 77 5.46 9.99 5.15
CA GLU A 77 5.18 8.56 4.92
C GLU A 77 6.36 7.65 5.25
N THR A 78 7.40 8.17 5.92
CA THR A 78 8.50 7.34 6.41
C THR A 78 8.36 7.04 7.89
N GLN A 79 9.00 5.96 8.32
CA GLN A 79 8.92 5.45 9.67
C GLN A 79 9.36 6.49 10.72
N THR A 80 8.52 6.72 11.73
CA THR A 80 8.77 7.64 12.85
C THR A 80 8.94 6.95 14.20
N ARG A 81 8.46 5.70 14.32
CA ARG A 81 8.52 4.87 15.52
C ARG A 81 8.98 3.46 15.17
N PHE A 82 9.51 2.74 16.14
CA PHE A 82 9.93 1.34 16.02
C PHE A 82 9.72 0.58 17.31
N TYR A 83 9.75 -0.76 17.24
CA TYR A 83 9.76 -1.60 18.42
C TYR A 83 11.18 -2.04 18.76
N ALA A 84 11.51 -1.99 20.05
CA ALA A 84 12.73 -2.52 20.64
C ALA A 84 12.40 -3.40 21.85
N LEU A 85 13.30 -4.32 22.21
CA LEU A 85 13.18 -5.11 23.42
C LEU A 85 13.73 -4.33 24.63
N ASP A 86 12.99 -4.30 25.74
CA ASP A 86 13.48 -3.84 27.03
C ASP A 86 14.23 -5.00 27.72
N LEU A 87 15.53 -4.88 27.82
CA LEU A 87 16.40 -5.90 28.42
C LEU A 87 16.56 -5.73 29.95
N ARG A 88 16.09 -4.63 30.53
CA ARG A 88 16.19 -4.36 31.97
C ARG A 88 15.38 -5.34 32.81
N ASN A 89 14.25 -5.81 32.24
CA ASN A 89 13.31 -6.71 32.92
C ASN A 89 13.43 -8.17 32.44
N ALA A 90 14.43 -8.51 31.65
CA ALA A 90 14.61 -9.83 31.03
C ALA A 90 14.82 -11.02 31.99
N GLY A 91 14.52 -10.90 33.25
CA GLY A 91 14.79 -11.97 34.22
C GLY A 91 13.68 -12.22 35.25
N HIS A 92 12.60 -11.47 35.26
CA HIS A 92 11.71 -11.48 36.46
C HIS A 92 10.26 -11.88 36.23
N ASP A 93 9.70 -11.75 35.03
CA ASP A 93 8.31 -12.12 34.80
C ASP A 93 8.11 -12.80 33.45
N PHE A 94 7.59 -14.01 33.46
CA PHE A 94 7.06 -14.66 32.26
C PHE A 94 5.61 -14.17 32.05
N SER A 95 5.40 -13.37 31.03
CA SER A 95 4.05 -13.02 30.58
C SER A 95 3.71 -13.82 29.30
N ILE A 96 2.45 -14.24 29.21
CA ILE A 96 1.89 -14.84 28.00
C ILE A 96 1.67 -13.75 26.93
N ASP A 97 1.72 -12.47 27.31
CA ASP A 97 1.56 -11.34 26.40
C ASP A 97 2.87 -11.09 25.62
N ASP A 98 2.84 -11.27 24.32
CA ASP A 98 3.95 -11.04 23.37
C ASP A 98 4.44 -9.57 23.38
N GLY A 99 3.69 -8.67 23.98
CA GLY A 99 4.01 -7.24 24.11
C GLY A 99 4.74 -6.85 25.38
N PHE A 100 4.91 -7.74 26.36
CA PHE A 100 5.36 -7.44 27.72
C PHE A 100 6.71 -6.71 27.79
N ASN A 101 7.67 -7.07 26.94
CA ASN A 101 9.02 -6.48 26.90
C ASN A 101 9.23 -5.58 25.67
N LEU A 102 8.18 -5.12 25.03
CA LEU A 102 8.30 -4.26 23.84
C LEU A 102 8.17 -2.78 24.21
N LEU A 103 9.14 -2.01 23.76
CA LEU A 103 9.13 -0.55 23.83
C LEU A 103 8.83 0.02 22.47
N LYS A 104 7.79 0.84 22.36
CA LYS A 104 7.49 1.62 21.15
C LYS A 104 8.20 2.97 21.22
N LEU A 105 9.33 3.09 20.58
CA LEU A 105 10.24 4.23 20.67
C LEU A 105 10.15 5.11 19.41
N HIS A 106 10.55 6.37 19.56
CA HIS A 106 10.73 7.28 18.43
C HIS A 106 12.08 7.00 17.75
N VAL A 107 12.14 7.11 16.42
CA VAL A 107 13.36 6.87 15.60
C VAL A 107 14.59 7.63 16.12
N LYS A 108 14.41 8.83 16.70
CA LYS A 108 15.50 9.62 17.33
C LYS A 108 16.28 8.84 18.40
N GLU A 109 15.63 7.93 19.11
CA GLU A 109 16.31 7.14 20.17
C GLU A 109 17.33 6.18 19.56
N ALA A 110 17.12 5.72 18.33
CA ALA A 110 18.02 4.83 17.62
C ALA A 110 19.32 5.54 17.14
N GLU A 111 19.38 6.88 17.16
CA GLU A 111 20.58 7.64 16.79
C GLU A 111 21.71 7.40 17.77
N LYS A 112 21.40 7.32 19.08
CA LYS A 112 22.39 7.12 20.14
C LYS A 112 23.17 5.82 19.99
N ASP A 113 22.54 4.79 19.47
CA ASP A 113 23.14 3.47 19.27
C ASP A 113 23.78 3.28 17.90
N GLY A 114 23.77 4.33 17.05
CA GLY A 114 24.30 4.28 15.70
C GLY A 114 23.49 3.36 14.78
N ALA A 115 22.28 2.97 15.17
CA ALA A 115 21.40 2.12 14.34
C ALA A 115 20.93 2.81 13.06
N LEU A 116 20.97 4.15 13.04
CA LEU A 116 20.56 4.96 11.88
C LEU A 116 21.62 5.09 10.79
N ASN A 117 22.89 4.72 11.04
CA ASN A 117 24.02 5.05 10.16
C ASN A 117 23.85 4.64 8.70
N TYR A 118 23.14 3.54 8.42
CA TYR A 118 22.99 3.02 7.04
C TYR A 118 21.56 3.08 6.52
N ILE A 119 20.64 3.64 7.31
CA ILE A 119 19.22 3.59 6.96
C ILE A 119 18.54 4.96 6.94
N ALA A 120 19.18 5.97 7.54
CA ALA A 120 18.61 7.30 7.61
C ALA A 120 19.30 8.26 6.66
N SER A 121 18.50 9.17 6.13
CA SER A 121 18.90 10.41 5.46
C SER A 121 18.59 11.60 6.37
N THR A 122 19.16 12.75 6.08
CA THR A 122 18.93 13.99 6.85
C THR A 122 18.21 15.01 5.98
N TYR A 123 17.05 15.47 6.44
CA TYR A 123 16.35 16.61 5.84
C TYR A 123 16.98 17.92 6.27
N ASP A 124 17.39 18.71 5.29
CA ASP A 124 17.90 20.07 5.46
C ASP A 124 16.76 21.07 5.24
N PRO A 125 16.29 21.79 6.29
CA PRO A 125 15.18 22.74 6.15
C PRO A 125 15.54 24.02 5.40
N TYR A 126 16.84 24.38 5.28
CA TYR A 126 17.27 25.58 4.58
C TYR A 126 17.25 25.35 3.07
N ASP A 127 17.87 24.25 2.63
CA ASP A 127 17.92 23.89 1.22
C ASP A 127 16.66 23.14 0.75
N GLN A 128 15.77 22.75 1.68
CA GLN A 128 14.57 21.95 1.43
C GLN A 128 14.87 20.66 0.64
N ILE A 129 15.95 19.97 1.03
CA ILE A 129 16.37 18.71 0.40
C ILE A 129 16.60 17.61 1.45
N ILE A 130 16.50 16.37 1.02
CA ILE A 130 16.90 15.19 1.81
C ILE A 130 18.26 14.74 1.28
N ARG A 131 19.26 14.71 2.16
CA ARG A 131 20.62 14.23 1.86
C ARG A 131 20.83 12.86 2.45
N ASP A 132 21.35 11.92 1.67
CA ASP A 132 21.63 10.58 2.15
C ASP A 132 22.74 10.59 3.20
N GLY A 133 22.48 9.89 4.31
CA GLY A 133 23.37 9.81 5.46
C GLY A 133 22.99 10.73 6.61
N LEU A 134 23.77 10.63 7.69
CA LEU A 134 23.58 11.39 8.92
C LEU A 134 24.46 12.63 8.93
N TYR A 135 23.83 13.79 8.89
CA TYR A 135 24.50 15.09 9.03
C TYR A 135 24.06 15.75 10.34
N PRO A 136 24.92 16.58 10.95
CA PRO A 136 24.56 17.38 12.13
C PRO A 136 23.36 18.28 11.85
N GLY A 137 22.43 18.38 12.80
CA GLY A 137 21.20 19.14 12.63
C GLY A 137 20.21 18.42 11.73
N GLY A 138 19.11 19.08 11.36
CA GLY A 138 18.08 18.55 10.47
C GLY A 138 17.27 17.37 11.06
N ARG A 139 16.17 17.03 10.39
CA ARG A 139 15.31 15.90 10.77
C ARG A 139 15.84 14.61 10.13
N LYS A 140 15.95 13.53 10.93
CA LYS A 140 16.29 12.21 10.40
C LYS A 140 15.06 11.55 9.80
N VAL A 141 15.23 11.01 8.58
CA VAL A 141 14.20 10.38 7.75
C VAL A 141 14.67 8.97 7.41
N ILE A 142 13.85 7.97 7.65
CA ILE A 142 14.20 6.57 7.37
C ILE A 142 13.94 6.27 5.90
N THR A 143 15.00 6.32 5.08
CA THR A 143 14.94 6.13 3.63
C THR A 143 15.53 4.81 3.15
N PHE A 144 16.39 4.19 3.95
CA PHE A 144 17.21 3.04 3.55
C PHE A 144 18.05 3.29 2.28
N ALA A 145 18.28 4.54 1.89
CA ALA A 145 18.95 4.91 0.64
C ALA A 145 20.33 4.25 0.50
N ASN A 146 21.13 4.19 1.58
CA ASN A 146 22.44 3.57 1.54
C ASN A 146 22.38 2.06 1.19
N ILE A 147 21.29 1.37 1.53
CA ILE A 147 21.07 -0.04 1.22
C ILE A 147 20.50 -0.19 -0.20
N LEU A 148 19.49 0.63 -0.53
CA LEU A 148 18.69 0.46 -1.75
C LEU A 148 19.34 1.11 -2.98
N GLN A 149 20.02 2.26 -2.81
CA GLN A 149 20.61 3.04 -3.90
C GLN A 149 22.13 2.92 -3.98
N HIS A 150 22.80 2.79 -2.82
CA HIS A 150 24.26 2.76 -2.74
C HIS A 150 24.85 1.37 -2.47
N ASP A 151 24.02 0.33 -2.40
CA ASP A 151 24.39 -1.10 -2.27
C ASP A 151 25.39 -1.39 -1.14
N VAL A 152 25.32 -0.64 -0.02
CA VAL A 152 26.19 -0.87 1.15
C VAL A 152 25.97 -2.26 1.74
N PHE A 153 24.78 -2.80 1.57
CA PHE A 153 24.43 -4.19 1.87
C PHE A 153 23.52 -4.71 0.74
N PRO A 154 23.85 -5.87 0.11
CA PRO A 154 23.15 -6.33 -1.10
C PRO A 154 21.77 -6.95 -0.79
N LEU A 155 20.95 -6.26 0.04
CA LEU A 155 19.65 -6.73 0.50
C LEU A 155 18.69 -7.01 -0.68
N PRO A 156 18.56 -6.13 -1.69
CA PRO A 156 17.65 -6.40 -2.80
C PRO A 156 18.00 -7.70 -3.53
N ARG A 157 19.29 -7.93 -3.79
CA ARG A 157 19.76 -9.15 -4.47
C ARG A 157 19.55 -10.42 -3.64
N ILE A 158 19.79 -10.35 -2.32
CA ILE A 158 19.51 -11.46 -1.40
C ILE A 158 18.03 -11.81 -1.44
N LEU A 159 17.15 -10.82 -1.41
CA LEU A 159 15.71 -11.03 -1.43
C LEU A 159 15.20 -11.57 -2.78
N GLN A 160 15.76 -11.10 -3.92
CA GLN A 160 15.47 -11.71 -5.23
C GLN A 160 15.75 -13.22 -5.22
N LEU A 161 16.92 -13.63 -4.72
CA LEU A 161 17.28 -15.04 -4.65
C LEU A 161 16.40 -15.81 -3.66
N ALA A 162 16.17 -15.25 -2.47
CA ALA A 162 15.37 -15.90 -1.43
C ALA A 162 13.92 -16.12 -1.89
N LEU A 163 13.28 -15.13 -2.52
CA LEU A 163 11.93 -15.23 -3.07
C LEU A 163 11.89 -16.26 -4.22
N LYS A 164 12.84 -16.18 -5.15
CA LYS A 164 12.92 -17.10 -6.29
C LYS A 164 13.06 -18.56 -5.86
N TYR A 165 14.04 -18.85 -4.97
CA TYR A 165 14.25 -20.22 -4.50
C TYR A 165 13.11 -20.67 -3.58
N GLY A 166 12.57 -19.79 -2.74
CA GLY A 166 11.42 -20.09 -1.90
C GLY A 166 10.20 -20.50 -2.73
N GLU A 167 9.90 -19.76 -3.80
CA GLU A 167 8.79 -20.08 -4.70
C GLU A 167 9.04 -21.40 -5.48
N GLN A 168 10.27 -21.65 -5.93
CA GLN A 168 10.62 -22.90 -6.61
C GLN A 168 10.45 -24.13 -5.69
N GLU A 169 10.94 -24.05 -4.46
CA GLU A 169 10.85 -25.16 -3.49
C GLU A 169 9.42 -25.39 -3.01
N MET A 170 8.69 -24.32 -2.70
CA MET A 170 7.30 -24.39 -2.23
C MET A 170 6.31 -24.64 -3.38
N ARG A 171 6.71 -24.45 -4.65
CA ARG A 171 5.87 -24.53 -5.86
C ARG A 171 4.63 -23.63 -5.80
N ARG A 172 4.71 -22.56 -5.03
CA ARG A 172 3.65 -21.56 -4.80
C ARG A 172 4.30 -20.22 -4.47
N PRO A 173 3.61 -19.12 -4.66
CA PRO A 173 4.05 -17.84 -4.14
C PRO A 173 4.34 -17.91 -2.65
N VAL A 174 5.38 -17.19 -2.21
CA VAL A 174 5.86 -17.25 -0.83
C VAL A 174 5.93 -15.88 -0.19
N GLU A 175 5.75 -15.88 1.13
CA GLU A 175 6.06 -14.79 2.02
C GLU A 175 7.25 -15.17 2.89
N ILE A 176 8.20 -14.25 3.03
CA ILE A 176 9.42 -14.41 3.80
C ILE A 176 9.49 -13.35 4.87
N GLU A 177 9.70 -13.76 6.11
CA GLU A 177 10.06 -12.85 7.20
C GLU A 177 11.59 -12.92 7.39
N PHE A 178 12.22 -11.77 7.48
CA PHE A 178 13.66 -11.68 7.61
C PHE A 178 14.09 -10.57 8.58
N ALA A 179 15.34 -10.70 9.05
CA ALA A 179 16.06 -9.64 9.71
C ALA A 179 17.43 -9.45 9.07
N ALA A 180 17.97 -8.25 9.17
CA ALA A 180 19.30 -7.93 8.70
C ALA A 180 20.04 -7.06 9.72
N THR A 181 21.27 -7.45 10.04
CA THR A 181 22.19 -6.67 10.86
C THR A 181 23.33 -6.18 10.01
N MET A 182 23.75 -4.93 10.20
CA MET A 182 24.91 -4.37 9.51
C MET A 182 26.10 -4.32 10.44
N SER A 183 27.26 -4.75 9.96
CA SER A 183 28.49 -4.72 10.76
C SER A 183 28.98 -3.28 10.94
N ARG A 184 29.50 -2.99 12.12
CA ARG A 184 30.24 -1.74 12.39
C ARG A 184 31.72 -1.85 11.98
N GLU A 185 32.20 -3.05 11.73
CA GLU A 185 33.57 -3.32 11.29
C GLU A 185 33.66 -3.07 9.78
N LYS A 186 34.69 -2.30 9.34
CA LYS A 186 34.85 -1.90 7.93
C LYS A 186 34.97 -3.06 6.96
N ASP A 187 35.38 -4.23 7.44
CA ASP A 187 35.63 -5.42 6.61
C ASP A 187 34.48 -6.44 6.63
N LYS A 188 33.37 -6.15 7.33
CA LYS A 188 32.21 -7.05 7.45
C LYS A 188 30.96 -6.35 6.96
N THR A 189 30.31 -6.91 5.96
CA THR A 189 29.12 -6.31 5.31
C THR A 189 27.83 -6.42 6.12
N GLY A 190 27.73 -7.41 7.01
CA GLY A 190 26.50 -7.66 7.79
C GLY A 190 25.99 -9.10 7.63
N THR A 191 24.87 -9.40 8.27
CA THR A 191 24.26 -10.73 8.27
C THR A 191 22.78 -10.62 7.92
N PHE A 192 22.32 -11.47 7.01
CA PHE A 192 20.92 -11.67 6.69
C PHE A 192 20.41 -12.92 7.42
N TYR A 193 19.27 -12.80 8.07
CA TYR A 193 18.58 -13.89 8.77
C TYR A 193 17.25 -14.15 8.10
N LEU A 194 17.10 -15.33 7.51
CA LEU A 194 15.80 -15.85 7.11
C LEU A 194 15.11 -16.38 8.36
N LEU A 195 14.05 -15.71 8.81
CA LEU A 195 13.33 -16.04 10.05
C LEU A 195 12.21 -17.04 9.78
N GLN A 196 11.43 -16.78 8.75
CA GLN A 196 10.33 -17.64 8.35
C GLN A 196 10.13 -17.57 6.84
N ILE A 197 9.74 -18.69 6.24
CA ILE A 197 9.21 -18.77 4.89
C ILE A 197 7.93 -19.57 4.92
N ARG A 198 6.89 -19.04 4.28
CA ARG A 198 5.60 -19.73 4.17
C ARG A 198 5.00 -19.50 2.77
N PRO A 199 4.25 -20.48 2.24
CA PRO A 199 3.47 -20.23 1.04
C PRO A 199 2.41 -19.16 1.35
N ILE A 200 2.15 -18.29 0.40
CA ILE A 200 1.01 -17.39 0.47
C ILE A 200 -0.23 -18.28 0.28
N VAL A 201 -0.95 -18.51 1.37
CA VAL A 201 -2.20 -19.28 1.40
C VAL A 201 -3.31 -18.31 1.78
N ASP A 202 -3.77 -17.56 0.83
CA ASP A 202 -4.99 -16.77 1.03
C ASP A 202 -6.15 -17.47 0.36
N THR A 203 -6.96 -18.16 1.16
CA THR A 203 -8.18 -18.85 0.71
C THR A 203 -9.23 -17.88 0.16
N LYS A 204 -9.13 -16.58 0.48
CA LYS A 204 -9.94 -15.50 -0.10
C LYS A 204 -9.35 -14.92 -1.39
N GLU A 205 -8.09 -15.26 -1.72
CA GLU A 205 -7.33 -14.63 -2.79
C GLU A 205 -7.07 -15.55 -4.00
N MET A 206 -7.46 -16.83 -3.95
CA MET A 206 -7.30 -17.73 -5.09
C MET A 206 -8.49 -17.60 -6.05
N LEU A 207 -8.30 -16.78 -7.09
CA LEU A 207 -9.18 -16.75 -8.24
C LEU A 207 -8.73 -17.83 -9.24
N ASP A 208 -9.43 -18.96 -9.24
CA ASP A 208 -9.27 -20.01 -10.27
C ASP A 208 -10.15 -19.74 -11.52
N GLU A 209 -10.89 -18.62 -11.52
CA GLU A 209 -11.86 -18.26 -12.54
C GLU A 209 -11.24 -17.31 -13.59
N ASP A 210 -11.55 -17.54 -14.84
CA ASP A 210 -11.21 -16.60 -15.92
C ASP A 210 -12.21 -15.42 -15.94
N LEU A 211 -11.80 -14.29 -15.35
CA LEU A 211 -12.63 -13.10 -15.30
C LEU A 211 -13.00 -12.52 -16.67
N THR A 212 -12.25 -12.89 -17.72
CA THR A 212 -12.57 -12.45 -19.10
C THR A 212 -13.74 -13.21 -19.72
N ALA A 213 -14.02 -14.41 -19.20
CA ALA A 213 -15.11 -15.26 -19.66
C ALA A 213 -16.48 -14.85 -19.14
N ILE A 214 -16.53 -13.95 -18.14
CA ILE A 214 -17.80 -13.48 -17.56
C ILE A 214 -18.50 -12.59 -18.58
N PRO A 215 -19.78 -12.86 -18.95
CA PRO A 215 -20.52 -12.05 -19.91
C PRO A 215 -20.71 -10.61 -19.45
N ASP A 216 -20.67 -9.64 -20.38
CA ASP A 216 -20.76 -8.21 -20.05
C ASP A 216 -22.13 -7.81 -19.46
N ASP A 217 -23.18 -8.57 -19.75
CA ASP A 217 -24.52 -8.37 -19.19
C ASP A 217 -24.63 -8.74 -17.69
N GLN A 218 -23.65 -9.47 -17.16
CA GLN A 218 -23.54 -9.78 -15.71
C GLN A 218 -22.58 -8.83 -14.98
N VAL A 219 -21.90 -7.95 -15.72
CA VAL A 219 -20.85 -7.11 -15.19
C VAL A 219 -21.32 -5.68 -15.03
N LEU A 220 -21.20 -5.13 -13.82
CA LEU A 220 -21.41 -3.72 -13.54
C LEU A 220 -20.20 -2.88 -13.95
N LEU A 221 -19.00 -3.35 -13.56
CA LEU A 221 -17.72 -2.72 -13.87
C LEU A 221 -16.69 -3.78 -14.24
N ARG A 222 -15.96 -3.58 -15.33
CA ARG A 222 -14.77 -4.38 -15.68
C ARG A 222 -13.62 -3.47 -16.02
N SER A 223 -12.46 -3.76 -15.45
CA SER A 223 -11.20 -3.09 -15.76
C SER A 223 -10.18 -4.08 -16.27
N ASN A 224 -9.51 -3.71 -17.38
CA ASN A 224 -8.35 -4.42 -17.90
C ASN A 224 -7.03 -3.86 -17.33
N ASN A 225 -7.13 -2.89 -16.43
CA ASN A 225 -6.01 -2.28 -15.75
C ASN A 225 -6.39 -2.01 -14.28
N SER A 226 -6.47 -3.10 -13.50
CA SER A 226 -6.80 -3.06 -12.08
C SER A 226 -5.60 -3.35 -11.21
N LEU A 227 -5.64 -2.83 -9.98
CA LEU A 227 -4.73 -3.14 -8.90
C LEU A 227 -5.53 -3.74 -7.75
N GLY A 228 -4.91 -4.67 -7.03
CA GLY A 228 -5.54 -5.45 -5.97
C GLY A 228 -5.66 -6.92 -6.36
N HIS A 229 -5.97 -7.76 -5.39
CA HIS A 229 -6.17 -9.19 -5.59
C HIS A 229 -7.15 -9.74 -4.55
N GLY A 230 -8.03 -10.64 -4.98
CA GLY A 230 -8.98 -11.30 -4.09
C GLY A 230 -10.44 -11.09 -4.45
N ILE A 231 -11.31 -11.53 -3.55
CA ILE A 231 -12.78 -11.47 -3.69
C ILE A 231 -13.36 -10.70 -2.52
N MET A 232 -14.25 -9.72 -2.83
CA MET A 232 -15.07 -9.03 -1.84
C MET A 232 -16.54 -9.28 -2.18
N ASN A 233 -17.33 -9.67 -1.19
CA ASN A 233 -18.75 -10.03 -1.35
C ASN A 233 -19.64 -9.41 -0.26
N GLU A 234 -19.21 -8.31 0.32
CA GLU A 234 -19.89 -7.65 1.44
C GLU A 234 -20.29 -6.19 1.10
N ILE A 235 -20.11 -5.76 -0.16
CA ILE A 235 -20.34 -4.38 -0.55
C ILE A 235 -21.71 -4.24 -1.21
N HIS A 236 -22.60 -3.47 -0.57
CA HIS A 236 -23.94 -3.23 -1.04
C HIS A 236 -24.11 -1.87 -1.74
N ASP A 237 -23.13 -1.00 -1.60
CA ASP A 237 -23.29 0.42 -1.93
C ASP A 237 -22.31 0.83 -3.03
N ILE A 238 -22.83 1.63 -3.95
CA ILE A 238 -22.03 2.31 -4.98
C ILE A 238 -22.35 3.78 -5.00
N ILE A 239 -21.32 4.60 -4.96
CA ILE A 239 -21.38 6.05 -5.12
C ILE A 239 -20.71 6.40 -6.44
N TYR A 240 -21.41 7.13 -7.30
CA TYR A 240 -20.83 7.55 -8.57
C TYR A 240 -21.12 8.98 -8.91
N VAL A 241 -20.19 9.60 -9.64
CA VAL A 241 -20.33 10.95 -10.18
C VAL A 241 -21.20 10.89 -11.44
N LYS A 242 -22.21 11.74 -11.50
CA LYS A 242 -23.07 11.88 -12.68
C LYS A 242 -22.27 12.51 -13.83
N THR A 243 -22.37 11.93 -15.02
CA THR A 243 -21.53 12.34 -16.17
C THR A 243 -22.27 13.22 -17.18
N ASP A 244 -23.60 13.28 -17.14
CA ASP A 244 -24.42 13.98 -18.14
C ASP A 244 -24.09 15.48 -18.25
N ASP A 245 -23.87 16.13 -17.11
CA ASP A 245 -23.49 17.56 -17.01
C ASP A 245 -22.16 17.75 -16.30
N TYR A 246 -21.27 16.76 -16.37
CA TYR A 246 -19.99 16.83 -15.68
C TYR A 246 -19.10 17.93 -16.24
N SER A 247 -18.56 18.74 -15.32
CA SER A 247 -17.49 19.71 -15.61
C SER A 247 -16.45 19.69 -14.52
N ALA A 248 -15.19 19.70 -14.91
CA ALA A 248 -14.05 19.73 -13.98
C ALA A 248 -14.06 20.97 -13.05
N SER A 249 -14.77 22.04 -13.43
CA SER A 249 -14.94 23.22 -12.57
C SER A 249 -15.69 22.93 -11.26
N HIS A 250 -16.44 21.81 -11.19
CA HIS A 250 -17.20 21.39 -10.01
C HIS A 250 -16.46 20.34 -9.17
N ASN A 251 -15.25 19.94 -9.54
CA ASN A 251 -14.53 18.86 -8.85
C ASN A 251 -14.30 19.13 -7.36
N GLN A 252 -14.17 20.39 -6.96
CA GLN A 252 -14.04 20.75 -5.54
C GLN A 252 -15.34 20.54 -4.78
N GLU A 253 -16.49 20.89 -5.38
CA GLU A 253 -17.81 20.68 -4.78
C GLU A 253 -18.12 19.18 -4.68
N ILE A 254 -17.79 18.42 -5.72
CA ILE A 254 -17.90 16.95 -5.74
C ILE A 254 -17.07 16.32 -4.61
N ALA A 255 -15.85 16.79 -4.41
CA ALA A 255 -14.98 16.30 -3.33
C ALA A 255 -15.59 16.52 -1.94
N TRP A 256 -16.22 17.66 -1.68
CA TRP A 256 -16.89 17.96 -0.41
C TRP A 256 -18.15 17.11 -0.18
N GLU A 257 -18.91 16.86 -1.23
CA GLU A 257 -20.09 15.99 -1.13
C GLU A 257 -19.69 14.54 -0.82
N ILE A 258 -18.63 14.04 -1.48
CA ILE A 258 -18.10 12.70 -1.24
C ILE A 258 -17.58 12.57 0.20
N GLU A 259 -16.85 13.57 0.71
CA GLU A 259 -16.36 13.58 2.10
C GLU A 259 -17.50 13.42 3.11
N LYS A 260 -18.62 14.10 2.90
CA LYS A 260 -19.81 14.00 3.77
C LYS A 260 -20.42 12.59 3.73
N LEU A 261 -20.57 12.01 2.54
CA LEU A 261 -21.07 10.65 2.39
C LEU A 261 -20.11 9.64 3.03
N ASN A 262 -18.80 9.78 2.78
CA ASN A 262 -17.79 8.91 3.36
C ASN A 262 -17.84 8.90 4.89
N GLN A 263 -18.06 10.07 5.52
CA GLN A 263 -18.19 10.13 6.98
C GLN A 263 -19.41 9.34 7.48
N GLN A 264 -20.54 9.40 6.79
CA GLN A 264 -21.71 8.60 7.13
C GLN A 264 -21.40 7.09 7.03
N PHE A 265 -20.71 6.65 5.98
CA PHE A 265 -20.29 5.26 5.83
C PHE A 265 -19.34 4.80 6.94
N LEU A 266 -18.42 5.65 7.37
CA LEU A 266 -17.52 5.36 8.50
C LEU A 266 -18.30 5.23 9.81
N ASP A 267 -19.24 6.13 10.08
CA ASP A 267 -20.09 6.12 11.29
C ASP A 267 -20.98 4.86 11.34
N GLU A 268 -21.45 4.39 10.18
CA GLU A 268 -22.27 3.19 10.03
C GLU A 268 -21.44 1.89 9.94
N GLY A 269 -20.11 1.97 9.82
CA GLY A 269 -19.23 0.81 9.62
C GLY A 269 -19.43 0.12 8.27
N ARG A 270 -19.89 0.84 7.24
CA ARG A 270 -20.21 0.33 5.90
C ARG A 270 -19.14 0.73 4.90
N ASN A 271 -19.09 -0.02 3.79
CA ASN A 271 -18.16 0.21 2.70
C ASN A 271 -18.91 0.40 1.38
N TYR A 272 -18.24 1.01 0.41
CA TYR A 272 -18.83 1.29 -0.90
C TYR A 272 -17.81 1.16 -2.05
N VAL A 273 -18.34 1.05 -3.27
CA VAL A 273 -17.59 1.24 -4.52
C VAL A 273 -17.70 2.71 -4.93
N LEU A 274 -16.58 3.35 -5.23
CA LEU A 274 -16.53 4.76 -5.66
C LEU A 274 -16.17 4.84 -7.14
N VAL A 275 -17.02 5.49 -7.95
CA VAL A 275 -16.79 5.69 -9.39
C VAL A 275 -16.82 7.17 -9.74
N GLY A 276 -15.82 7.64 -10.47
CA GLY A 276 -15.83 9.03 -10.92
C GLY A 276 -14.96 9.28 -12.14
N PRO A 277 -15.20 10.39 -12.84
CA PRO A 277 -14.42 10.79 -14.01
C PRO A 277 -13.04 11.32 -13.60
N GLY A 278 -12.03 10.99 -14.36
CA GLY A 278 -10.68 11.47 -14.12
C GLY A 278 -10.01 10.79 -12.93
N ARG A 279 -8.98 11.44 -12.40
CA ARG A 279 -8.16 10.91 -11.30
C ARG A 279 -8.72 11.27 -9.94
N TRP A 280 -8.68 10.31 -9.02
CA TRP A 280 -8.95 10.58 -7.62
C TRP A 280 -7.68 11.09 -6.91
N GLY A 281 -7.84 12.14 -6.09
CA GLY A 281 -6.73 12.70 -5.32
C GLY A 281 -5.79 13.60 -6.13
N SER A 282 -6.20 14.05 -7.32
CA SER A 282 -5.42 14.99 -8.11
C SER A 282 -5.35 16.36 -7.44
N SER A 283 -4.16 16.96 -7.37
CA SER A 283 -3.98 18.35 -6.95
C SER A 283 -4.45 19.35 -8.04
N ASP A 284 -4.45 18.91 -9.30
CA ASP A 284 -5.00 19.65 -10.42
C ASP A 284 -6.48 19.24 -10.63
N THR A 285 -7.39 20.17 -10.35
CA THR A 285 -8.82 19.95 -10.47
C THR A 285 -9.29 19.72 -11.90
N TRP A 286 -8.49 20.07 -12.91
CA TRP A 286 -8.79 19.78 -14.32
C TRP A 286 -8.46 18.32 -14.70
N LEU A 287 -7.58 17.67 -13.94
CA LEU A 287 -7.19 16.28 -14.17
C LEU A 287 -7.99 15.28 -13.33
N GLY A 288 -8.71 15.76 -12.30
CA GLY A 288 -9.48 14.86 -11.46
C GLY A 288 -10.06 15.52 -10.21
N ILE A 289 -10.65 14.72 -9.34
CA ILE A 289 -11.35 15.14 -8.15
C ILE A 289 -10.36 15.22 -6.97
N PRO A 290 -10.20 16.39 -6.31
CA PRO A 290 -9.15 16.65 -5.34
C PRO A 290 -9.49 16.12 -3.93
N VAL A 291 -9.83 14.84 -3.81
CA VAL A 291 -10.05 14.18 -2.52
C VAL A 291 -8.71 13.81 -1.87
N LYS A 292 -8.70 13.78 -0.53
CA LYS A 292 -7.63 13.17 0.26
C LYS A 292 -8.10 11.78 0.72
N TRP A 293 -7.17 10.92 1.12
CA TRP A 293 -7.52 9.58 1.60
C TRP A 293 -8.63 9.57 2.69
N PRO A 294 -8.58 10.40 3.75
CA PRO A 294 -9.64 10.42 4.75
C PRO A 294 -11.04 10.71 4.19
N HIS A 295 -11.14 11.42 3.05
CA HIS A 295 -12.41 11.78 2.43
C HIS A 295 -13.11 10.61 1.71
N ILE A 296 -12.39 9.48 1.49
CA ILE A 296 -12.89 8.30 0.76
C ILE A 296 -12.44 6.98 1.41
N SER A 297 -12.02 7.01 2.66
CA SER A 297 -11.41 5.86 3.35
C SER A 297 -12.36 4.68 3.59
N ALA A 298 -13.67 4.85 3.48
CA ALA A 298 -14.66 3.78 3.51
C ALA A 298 -14.83 3.07 2.14
N ALA A 299 -14.28 3.62 1.05
CA ALA A 299 -14.28 2.95 -0.25
C ALA A 299 -13.39 1.70 -0.24
N ARG A 300 -13.90 0.60 -0.79
CA ARG A 300 -13.16 -0.67 -0.97
C ARG A 300 -12.74 -0.91 -2.41
N VAL A 301 -13.41 -0.27 -3.35
CA VAL A 301 -13.00 -0.22 -4.75
C VAL A 301 -13.13 1.22 -5.21
N ILE A 302 -12.09 1.71 -5.85
CA ILE A 302 -12.02 3.06 -6.40
C ILE A 302 -11.83 2.94 -7.90
N VAL A 303 -12.69 3.59 -8.66
CA VAL A 303 -12.75 3.51 -10.12
C VAL A 303 -12.52 4.87 -10.73
N GLU A 304 -11.51 4.97 -11.59
CA GLU A 304 -11.25 6.11 -12.46
C GLU A 304 -11.86 5.80 -13.82
N ALA A 305 -12.97 6.44 -14.14
CA ALA A 305 -13.68 6.25 -15.40
C ALA A 305 -13.37 7.38 -16.39
N GLY A 306 -12.96 7.01 -17.60
CA GLY A 306 -12.78 7.96 -18.70
C GLY A 306 -14.12 8.44 -19.25
N LEU A 307 -14.12 9.66 -19.80
CA LEU A 307 -15.23 10.23 -20.56
C LEU A 307 -14.90 10.26 -22.05
N THR A 308 -15.89 10.43 -22.91
CA THR A 308 -15.73 10.39 -24.38
C THR A 308 -14.60 11.31 -24.88
N ASN A 309 -14.40 12.45 -24.24
CA ASN A 309 -13.36 13.43 -24.59
C ASN A 309 -12.16 13.43 -23.62
N TYR A 310 -12.10 12.48 -22.72
CA TYR A 310 -11.10 12.47 -21.68
C TYR A 310 -10.70 11.05 -21.26
N ARG A 311 -9.54 10.60 -21.76
CA ARG A 311 -8.96 9.32 -21.37
C ARG A 311 -8.31 9.42 -20.01
N VAL A 312 -8.55 8.43 -19.16
CA VAL A 312 -7.85 8.30 -17.88
C VAL A 312 -6.67 7.35 -18.06
N ASP A 313 -5.48 7.86 -17.77
CA ASP A 313 -4.31 7.01 -17.54
C ASP A 313 -4.21 6.71 -16.03
N PRO A 314 -3.80 5.49 -15.63
CA PRO A 314 -3.74 5.11 -14.22
C PRO A 314 -2.97 6.10 -13.37
N SER A 315 -3.53 6.49 -12.23
CA SER A 315 -2.81 7.30 -11.24
C SER A 315 -1.73 6.47 -10.58
N GLN A 316 -0.48 6.74 -10.90
CA GLN A 316 0.67 6.09 -10.27
C GLN A 316 1.49 7.11 -9.49
N GLY A 317 1.89 6.79 -8.27
CA GLY A 317 2.92 7.54 -7.60
C GLY A 317 2.46 8.71 -6.70
N THR A 318 1.31 8.65 -6.07
CA THR A 318 0.84 9.67 -5.13
C THR A 318 0.69 9.10 -3.70
N HIS A 319 0.54 9.99 -2.69
CA HIS A 319 0.11 9.60 -1.33
C HIS A 319 -1.14 8.71 -1.34
N PHE A 320 -2.00 8.93 -2.32
CA PHE A 320 -3.21 8.16 -2.54
C PHE A 320 -2.91 6.68 -2.77
N PHE A 321 -1.94 6.37 -3.64
CA PHE A 321 -1.54 5.00 -3.96
C PHE A 321 -1.01 4.24 -2.74
N GLN A 322 -0.24 4.90 -1.86
CA GLN A 322 0.26 4.30 -0.62
C GLN A 322 -0.87 3.77 0.27
N ASN A 323 -1.96 4.53 0.37
CA ASN A 323 -3.14 4.11 1.16
C ASN A 323 -3.87 2.93 0.50
N LEU A 324 -4.01 2.92 -0.83
CA LEU A 324 -4.59 1.78 -1.55
C LEU A 324 -3.86 0.48 -1.20
N THR A 325 -2.52 0.50 -1.24
CA THR A 325 -1.71 -0.69 -0.94
C THR A 325 -1.82 -1.11 0.52
N SER A 326 -1.83 -0.15 1.44
CA SER A 326 -1.88 -0.41 2.89
C SER A 326 -3.20 -1.00 3.36
N PHE A 327 -4.30 -0.62 2.71
CA PHE A 327 -5.65 -1.05 3.09
C PHE A 327 -6.25 -2.10 2.16
N GLY A 328 -5.49 -2.58 1.16
CA GLY A 328 -5.95 -3.61 0.24
C GLY A 328 -7.16 -3.17 -0.60
N VAL A 329 -7.22 -1.89 -0.99
CA VAL A 329 -8.33 -1.33 -1.75
C VAL A 329 -8.16 -1.65 -3.22
N GLY A 330 -9.23 -2.13 -3.87
CA GLY A 330 -9.26 -2.32 -5.31
C GLY A 330 -9.20 -0.99 -6.05
N TYR A 331 -8.40 -0.94 -7.11
CA TYR A 331 -8.29 0.27 -7.92
C TYR A 331 -8.43 -0.09 -9.40
N PHE A 332 -9.40 0.51 -10.07
CA PHE A 332 -9.77 0.20 -11.44
C PHE A 332 -9.63 1.44 -12.33
N THR A 333 -9.07 1.26 -13.53
CA THR A 333 -9.14 2.26 -14.58
C THR A 333 -10.00 1.72 -15.72
N ILE A 334 -11.02 2.47 -16.13
CA ILE A 334 -11.98 2.07 -17.15
C ILE A 334 -12.12 3.18 -18.19
N ASN A 335 -11.95 2.85 -19.48
CA ASN A 335 -12.23 3.74 -20.62
C ASN A 335 -13.25 3.08 -21.55
N ALA A 336 -14.46 2.86 -21.06
CA ALA A 336 -15.52 2.09 -21.74
C ALA A 336 -15.82 2.59 -23.16
N PHE A 337 -15.76 3.90 -23.41
CA PHE A 337 -15.95 4.51 -24.73
C PHE A 337 -14.84 4.15 -25.74
N MET A 338 -13.72 3.58 -25.31
CA MET A 338 -12.61 3.07 -26.13
C MET A 338 -12.57 1.54 -26.17
N ASN A 339 -13.60 0.85 -25.72
CA ASN A 339 -13.64 -0.60 -25.51
C ASN A 339 -12.54 -1.11 -24.55
N ASP A 340 -12.10 -0.26 -23.63
CA ASP A 340 -11.15 -0.60 -22.56
C ASP A 340 -11.91 -0.71 -21.23
N GLY A 341 -12.48 -1.89 -21.00
CA GLY A 341 -13.32 -2.21 -19.86
C GLY A 341 -14.82 -2.00 -20.08
N VAL A 342 -15.59 -2.23 -19.03
CA VAL A 342 -17.05 -2.11 -19.00
C VAL A 342 -17.46 -1.19 -17.87
N TYR A 343 -18.38 -0.25 -18.14
CA TYR A 343 -19.06 0.55 -17.15
C TYR A 343 -20.55 0.61 -17.52
N ASN A 344 -21.37 -0.17 -16.79
CA ASN A 344 -22.80 -0.25 -17.04
C ASN A 344 -23.55 0.86 -16.31
N GLN A 345 -23.37 2.08 -16.78
CA GLN A 345 -23.97 3.26 -16.20
C GLN A 345 -25.51 3.29 -16.40
N GLU A 346 -26.01 2.72 -17.49
CA GLU A 346 -27.45 2.64 -17.76
C GLU A 346 -28.17 1.81 -16.68
N PHE A 347 -27.59 0.66 -16.32
CA PHE A 347 -28.12 -0.17 -15.23
C PHE A 347 -28.16 0.61 -13.91
N LEU A 348 -27.08 1.32 -13.57
CA LEU A 348 -27.01 2.14 -12.35
C LEU A 348 -28.02 3.28 -12.34
N ASN A 349 -28.20 3.94 -13.46
CA ASN A 349 -29.16 5.05 -13.59
C ASN A 349 -30.62 4.57 -13.47
N ALA A 350 -30.90 3.33 -13.83
CA ALA A 350 -32.22 2.71 -13.68
C ALA A 350 -32.55 2.30 -12.24
N GLN A 351 -31.55 2.18 -11.36
CA GLN A 351 -31.77 1.80 -9.96
C GLN A 351 -32.32 2.98 -9.14
N PRO A 352 -33.11 2.74 -8.09
CA PRO A 352 -33.52 3.78 -7.16
C PRO A 352 -32.31 4.32 -6.38
N ALA A 353 -32.16 5.64 -6.36
CA ALA A 353 -31.11 6.27 -5.55
C ALA A 353 -31.55 6.40 -4.10
N VAL A 354 -30.67 6.05 -3.17
CA VAL A 354 -30.83 6.31 -1.73
C VAL A 354 -30.50 7.76 -1.42
N HIS A 355 -29.49 8.30 -2.09
CA HIS A 355 -29.11 9.69 -2.02
C HIS A 355 -28.72 10.19 -3.42
N GLU A 356 -29.22 11.35 -3.79
CA GLU A 356 -28.91 11.98 -5.06
C GLU A 356 -28.75 13.49 -4.89
N THR A 357 -27.67 14.01 -5.48
CA THR A 357 -27.40 15.45 -5.54
C THR A 357 -27.32 15.91 -7.00
N LYS A 358 -26.92 17.16 -7.21
CA LYS A 358 -26.60 17.64 -8.55
C LYS A 358 -25.49 16.83 -9.21
N TYR A 359 -24.49 16.39 -8.44
CA TYR A 359 -23.25 15.79 -8.96
C TYR A 359 -23.11 14.30 -8.68
N LEU A 360 -23.70 13.82 -7.58
CA LEU A 360 -23.51 12.46 -7.11
C LEU A 360 -24.80 11.67 -7.10
N ARG A 361 -24.65 10.38 -7.26
CA ARG A 361 -25.71 9.42 -7.02
C ARG A 361 -25.20 8.25 -6.20
N HIS A 362 -25.94 7.86 -5.17
CA HIS A 362 -25.71 6.73 -4.31
C HIS A 362 -26.82 5.71 -4.48
N VAL A 363 -26.45 4.50 -4.87
CA VAL A 363 -27.34 3.35 -5.01
C VAL A 363 -26.97 2.30 -3.97
N HIS A 364 -28.00 1.76 -3.31
CA HIS A 364 -27.87 0.66 -2.36
C HIS A 364 -28.60 -0.57 -2.89
N PHE A 365 -27.91 -1.71 -2.95
CA PHE A 365 -28.45 -2.98 -3.39
C PHE A 365 -28.83 -3.85 -2.18
N ARG A 366 -29.91 -4.62 -2.30
CA ARG A 366 -30.33 -5.58 -1.26
C ARG A 366 -29.34 -6.72 -1.11
N GLN A 367 -28.86 -7.25 -2.23
CA GLN A 367 -27.79 -8.24 -2.26
C GLN A 367 -26.44 -7.56 -2.49
N PRO A 368 -25.35 -8.06 -1.92
CA PRO A 368 -24.03 -7.47 -2.14
C PRO A 368 -23.56 -7.66 -3.58
N MET A 369 -22.83 -6.69 -4.08
CA MET A 369 -22.04 -6.84 -5.28
C MET A 369 -20.85 -7.75 -5.00
N VAL A 370 -20.48 -8.59 -5.96
CA VAL A 370 -19.28 -9.42 -5.88
C VAL A 370 -18.16 -8.74 -6.67
N VAL A 371 -17.09 -8.39 -5.98
CA VAL A 371 -15.88 -7.85 -6.59
C VAL A 371 -14.84 -8.96 -6.68
N LYS A 372 -14.29 -9.17 -7.88
CA LYS A 372 -13.20 -10.13 -8.11
C LYS A 372 -12.03 -9.41 -8.77
N MET A 373 -10.82 -9.60 -8.26
CA MET A 373 -9.61 -8.97 -8.76
C MET A 373 -8.50 -9.99 -8.95
N ASP A 374 -7.94 -10.07 -10.15
CA ASP A 374 -6.73 -10.85 -10.45
C ASP A 374 -5.55 -9.88 -10.64
N GLY A 375 -4.80 -9.66 -9.56
CA GLY A 375 -3.67 -8.74 -9.57
C GLY A 375 -2.49 -9.20 -10.45
N LYS A 376 -2.43 -10.49 -10.84
CA LYS A 376 -1.42 -11.00 -11.77
C LYS A 376 -1.76 -10.60 -13.20
N LYS A 377 -3.03 -10.72 -13.57
CA LYS A 377 -3.52 -10.40 -14.91
C LYS A 377 -3.95 -8.94 -15.06
N LYS A 378 -3.92 -8.16 -13.96
CA LYS A 378 -4.43 -6.78 -13.88
C LYS A 378 -5.91 -6.68 -14.26
N LEU A 379 -6.69 -7.71 -14.01
CA LEU A 379 -8.12 -7.78 -14.30
C LEU A 379 -8.93 -7.57 -13.03
N GLY A 380 -10.01 -6.79 -13.15
CA GLY A 380 -10.95 -6.59 -12.06
C GLY A 380 -12.38 -6.51 -12.58
N VAL A 381 -13.31 -7.12 -11.85
CA VAL A 381 -14.73 -7.06 -12.15
C VAL A 381 -15.55 -6.77 -10.89
N VAL A 382 -16.60 -5.99 -11.05
CA VAL A 382 -17.70 -5.87 -10.10
C VAL A 382 -18.92 -6.47 -10.79
N LEU A 383 -19.45 -7.55 -10.24
CA LEU A 383 -20.63 -8.20 -10.78
C LEU A 383 -21.89 -7.48 -10.33
N MET A 384 -22.92 -7.53 -11.17
CA MET A 384 -24.25 -7.09 -10.78
C MET A 384 -24.74 -7.92 -9.59
N PRO A 385 -25.43 -7.33 -8.63
CA PRO A 385 -26.05 -8.09 -7.54
C PRO A 385 -27.09 -9.03 -8.13
N GLU A 386 -27.18 -10.24 -7.57
CA GLU A 386 -28.26 -11.18 -7.88
C GLU A 386 -29.60 -10.59 -7.40
N GLU A 387 -30.68 -10.76 -8.18
CA GLU A 387 -32.02 -10.24 -7.84
C GLU A 387 -32.64 -10.88 -6.59
#